data_49320eac39834447ec05071b2c6bcb0d
#
_entry.id   49320eac39834447ec05071b2c6bcb0d
#
_cell.length_a   1.000
_cell.length_b   1.000
_cell.length_c   1.000
_cell.angle_alpha   90.00
_cell.angle_beta   90.00
_cell.angle_gamma   90.00
#
_symmetry.space_group_name_H-M   'P 1'
#
loop_
_entity.id
_entity.type
_entity.pdbx_description
1 polymer ?
#
loop_
_entity_poly.entity_id
_entity_poly.type
_entity_poly.pdbx_seq_one_letter_code
_entity_poly.pdbx_strand_id
1 'polypeptide(L)'
;MDEREFEEQLQALSERVLSKALSTEEETNYTESLFESIRHVNEYGEEFWYARELQIALEYKQWRRFCNVLDKAKEACSGSGNIISDHFADVGKMVIIGSGAERELEDMQLSRYACYLIVQNGDSRKKVIALGQSYFAVKTRQQELIENFDQLNEDAKRLAIRHEMIEHNKMLVAAAKDAGVETSKDYAVFQNYGYKGLYGGLGAKEIHERKGLKKSQKILDHMGYEELAANLFRATQAEAKLRRENIQGKANANQAHYDVGKEVRNTIERLGGTMPEDLPTPEKSIQQLEQAQRKGLK
;
A
#
# COMPACT_ATOMS: atom_id res chain seq x y z
N MET A 1 -30.50 -22.79 -14.85
CA MET A 1 -30.02 -21.59 -14.17
C MET A 1 -30.27 -20.43 -15.11
N ASP A 2 -31.18 -19.56 -14.76
CA ASP A 2 -31.63 -18.41 -15.54
C ASP A 2 -30.48 -17.36 -15.52
N GLU A 3 -30.33 -16.60 -16.61
CA GLU A 3 -29.29 -15.54 -16.76
C GLU A 3 -29.36 -14.53 -15.61
N ARG A 4 -30.53 -14.26 -15.11
CA ARG A 4 -30.82 -13.40 -13.97
C ARG A 4 -30.32 -13.99 -12.63
N GLU A 5 -30.49 -15.28 -12.43
CA GLU A 5 -30.03 -16.05 -11.28
C GLU A 5 -28.47 -16.11 -11.25
N PHE A 6 -27.87 -16.17 -12.43
CA PHE A 6 -26.42 -16.14 -12.60
C PHE A 6 -25.83 -14.73 -12.30
N GLU A 7 -26.51 -13.68 -12.76
CA GLU A 7 -26.09 -12.28 -12.46
C GLU A 7 -26.23 -11.98 -10.96
N GLU A 8 -27.30 -12.40 -10.30
CA GLU A 8 -27.49 -12.24 -8.85
C GLU A 8 -26.41 -13.00 -8.04
N GLN A 9 -26.02 -14.21 -8.47
CA GLN A 9 -24.93 -14.97 -7.86
C GLN A 9 -23.55 -14.32 -8.07
N LEU A 10 -23.30 -13.76 -9.26
CA LEU A 10 -22.06 -13.01 -9.55
C LEU A 10 -21.99 -11.72 -8.74
N GLN A 11 -23.11 -11.02 -8.56
CA GLN A 11 -23.17 -9.81 -7.75
C GLN A 11 -22.96 -10.11 -6.28
N ALA A 12 -23.61 -11.15 -5.73
CA ALA A 12 -23.41 -11.61 -4.36
C ALA A 12 -21.98 -12.10 -4.11
N LEU A 13 -21.35 -12.77 -5.09
CA LEU A 13 -19.95 -13.18 -5.00
C LEU A 13 -19.00 -11.96 -5.04
N SER A 14 -19.30 -10.99 -5.89
CA SER A 14 -18.54 -9.73 -6.00
C SER A 14 -18.62 -8.93 -4.70
N GLU A 15 -19.81 -8.78 -4.12
CA GLU A 15 -20.00 -8.09 -2.83
C GLU A 15 -19.31 -8.83 -1.68
N ARG A 16 -19.33 -10.16 -1.67
CA ARG A 16 -18.66 -10.99 -0.67
C ARG A 16 -17.13 -10.93 -0.79
N VAL A 17 -16.60 -10.88 -2.01
CA VAL A 17 -15.15 -10.70 -2.27
C VAL A 17 -14.72 -9.28 -1.90
N LEU A 18 -15.53 -8.27 -2.23
CA LEU A 18 -15.27 -6.87 -1.91
C LEU A 18 -15.32 -6.61 -0.40
N SER A 19 -16.34 -7.15 0.30
CA SER A 19 -16.45 -7.04 1.76
C SER A 19 -15.30 -7.74 2.48
N LYS A 20 -14.84 -8.89 1.95
CA LYS A 20 -13.69 -9.62 2.49
C LYS A 20 -12.35 -8.91 2.22
N ALA A 21 -12.20 -8.26 1.07
CA ALA A 21 -11.04 -7.43 0.75
C ALA A 21 -11.01 -6.16 1.61
N LEU A 22 -12.14 -5.48 1.77
CA LEU A 22 -12.28 -4.30 2.63
C LEU A 22 -12.03 -4.64 4.11
N SER A 23 -12.55 -5.77 4.61
CA SER A 23 -12.29 -6.21 5.99
C SER A 23 -10.81 -6.54 6.22
N THR A 24 -10.11 -7.07 5.23
CA THR A 24 -8.69 -7.40 5.33
C THR A 24 -7.80 -6.15 5.31
N GLU A 25 -8.15 -5.12 4.54
CA GLU A 25 -7.45 -3.83 4.53
C GLU A 25 -7.69 -3.05 5.84
N GLU A 26 -8.93 -3.00 6.33
CA GLU A 26 -9.25 -2.38 7.62
C GLU A 26 -8.55 -3.08 8.79
N GLU A 27 -8.46 -4.40 8.78
CA GLU A 27 -7.80 -5.19 9.82
C GLU A 27 -6.27 -5.05 9.76
N THR A 28 -5.68 -4.94 8.57
CA THR A 28 -4.23 -4.69 8.41
C THR A 28 -3.87 -3.29 8.89
N ASN A 29 -4.65 -2.27 8.51
CA ASN A 29 -4.52 -0.90 9.00
C ASN A 29 -4.74 -0.81 10.51
N TYR A 30 -5.66 -1.60 11.07
CA TYR A 30 -5.89 -1.67 12.51
C TYR A 30 -4.67 -2.21 13.26
N THR A 31 -4.02 -3.27 12.75
CA THR A 31 -2.82 -3.85 13.37
C THR A 31 -1.63 -2.90 13.34
N GLU A 32 -1.43 -2.20 12.21
CA GLU A 32 -0.40 -1.16 12.07
C GLU A 32 -0.68 0.03 13.00
N SER A 33 -1.91 0.52 13.01
CA SER A 33 -2.35 1.61 13.90
C SER A 33 -2.19 1.24 15.39
N LEU A 34 -2.53 0.02 15.79
CA LEU A 34 -2.35 -0.46 17.16
C LEU A 34 -0.88 -0.50 17.55
N PHE A 35 -0.02 -1.02 16.67
CA PHE A 35 1.42 -1.10 16.89
C PHE A 35 2.05 0.30 17.02
N GLU A 36 1.70 1.23 16.13
CA GLU A 36 2.19 2.61 16.20
C GLU A 36 1.63 3.38 17.42
N SER A 37 0.44 3.03 17.92
CA SER A 37 -0.17 3.69 19.08
C SER A 37 0.56 3.43 20.40
N ILE A 38 1.32 2.33 20.50
CA ILE A 38 2.13 1.96 21.67
C ILE A 38 3.63 2.25 21.48
N ARG A 39 3.97 3.01 20.43
CA ARG A 39 5.33 3.47 20.16
C ARG A 39 5.73 4.58 21.12
N HIS A 40 6.94 4.47 21.64
CA HIS A 40 7.61 5.51 22.42
C HIS A 40 8.80 6.08 21.63
N VAL A 41 9.24 7.28 22.04
CA VAL A 41 10.43 7.93 21.47
C VAL A 41 11.29 8.41 22.64
N ASN A 42 12.57 8.08 22.64
CA ASN A 42 13.50 8.51 23.66
C ASN A 42 13.99 9.97 23.43
N GLU A 43 14.79 10.49 24.33
CA GLU A 43 15.36 11.85 24.27
C GLU A 43 16.29 12.09 23.06
N TYR A 44 16.77 11.01 22.42
CA TYR A 44 17.59 11.05 21.21
C TYR A 44 16.78 10.97 19.92
N GLY A 45 15.45 10.85 20.03
CA GLY A 45 14.57 10.71 18.87
C GLY A 45 14.43 9.27 18.34
N GLU A 46 14.99 8.28 19.06
CA GLU A 46 14.91 6.87 18.66
C GLU A 46 13.60 6.25 19.15
N GLU A 47 12.96 5.47 18.29
CA GLU A 47 11.72 4.79 18.61
C GLU A 47 11.95 3.46 19.33
N PHE A 48 11.07 3.15 20.28
CA PHE A 48 11.10 1.89 21.00
C PHE A 48 9.70 1.48 21.49
N TRP A 49 9.56 0.24 21.91
CA TRP A 49 8.34 -0.35 22.46
C TRP A 49 8.64 -1.04 23.80
N TYR A 50 7.67 -1.02 24.70
CA TYR A 50 7.75 -1.85 25.90
C TYR A 50 7.17 -3.23 25.65
N ALA A 51 7.86 -4.28 26.07
CA ALA A 51 7.45 -5.67 25.85
C ALA A 51 6.10 -5.98 26.50
N ARG A 52 5.77 -5.38 27.65
CA ARG A 52 4.46 -5.57 28.29
C ARG A 52 3.32 -4.89 27.54
N GLU A 53 3.54 -3.77 26.94
CA GLU A 53 2.55 -3.09 26.10
C GLU A 53 2.33 -3.90 24.81
N LEU A 54 3.41 -4.38 24.21
CA LEU A 54 3.35 -5.26 23.04
C LEU A 54 2.67 -6.61 23.35
N GLN A 55 2.88 -7.19 24.54
CA GLN A 55 2.17 -8.37 25.02
C GLN A 55 0.65 -8.19 24.92
N ILE A 56 0.15 -7.04 25.40
CA ILE A 56 -1.28 -6.72 25.40
C ILE A 56 -1.78 -6.52 23.96
N ALA A 57 -1.04 -5.74 23.16
CA ALA A 57 -1.37 -5.47 21.75
C ALA A 57 -1.43 -6.77 20.91
N LEU A 58 -0.57 -7.74 21.20
CA LEU A 58 -0.56 -9.06 20.56
C LEU A 58 -1.48 -10.09 21.25
N GLU A 59 -2.37 -9.63 22.14
CA GLU A 59 -3.40 -10.44 22.83
C GLU A 59 -2.84 -11.61 23.65
N TYR A 60 -1.62 -11.50 24.22
CA TYR A 60 -1.08 -12.49 25.14
C TYR A 60 -1.55 -12.21 26.57
N LYS A 61 -2.43 -13.08 27.09
CA LYS A 61 -3.00 -12.94 28.44
C LYS A 61 -2.00 -13.19 29.57
N GLN A 62 -0.94 -13.98 29.32
CA GLN A 62 0.03 -14.40 30.33
C GLN A 62 1.44 -13.99 29.93
N TRP A 63 2.14 -13.24 30.80
CA TRP A 63 3.52 -12.81 30.59
C TRP A 63 4.45 -13.98 30.31
N ARG A 64 4.36 -15.05 31.09
CA ARG A 64 5.20 -16.24 30.89
C ARG A 64 5.08 -16.85 29.49
N ARG A 65 3.88 -16.81 28.89
CA ARG A 65 3.70 -17.30 27.50
C ARG A 65 4.30 -16.34 26.50
N PHE A 66 4.26 -15.07 26.81
CA PHE A 66 4.88 -14.06 25.95
C PHE A 66 6.40 -14.11 26.04
N CYS A 67 6.98 -14.37 27.22
CA CYS A 67 8.43 -14.60 27.38
C CYS A 67 8.96 -15.70 26.46
N ASN A 68 8.22 -16.81 26.28
CA ASN A 68 8.64 -17.85 25.33
C ASN A 68 8.73 -17.35 23.89
N VAL A 69 7.93 -16.33 23.52
CA VAL A 69 8.00 -15.69 22.19
C VAL A 69 9.19 -14.73 22.12
N LEU A 70 9.44 -13.98 23.20
CA LEU A 70 10.62 -13.12 23.34
C LEU A 70 11.91 -13.95 23.21
N ASP A 71 11.99 -15.10 23.87
CA ASP A 71 13.16 -15.99 23.80
C ASP A 71 13.40 -16.47 22.37
N LYS A 72 12.38 -16.92 21.66
CA LYS A 72 12.47 -17.30 20.23
C LYS A 72 12.90 -16.14 19.34
N ALA A 73 12.40 -14.93 19.61
CA ALA A 73 12.79 -13.74 18.87
C ALA A 73 14.26 -13.36 19.14
N LYS A 74 14.74 -13.50 20.38
CA LYS A 74 16.17 -13.32 20.75
C LYS A 74 17.05 -14.37 20.06
N GLU A 75 16.63 -15.64 20.02
CA GLU A 75 17.32 -16.71 19.28
C GLU A 75 17.40 -16.40 17.79
N ALA A 76 16.29 -15.94 17.17
CA ALA A 76 16.27 -15.53 15.76
C ALA A 76 17.19 -14.32 15.50
N CYS A 77 17.23 -13.34 16.40
CA CYS A 77 18.11 -12.18 16.34
C CYS A 77 19.57 -12.62 16.34
N SER A 78 19.97 -13.43 17.31
CA SER A 78 21.36 -13.95 17.43
C SER A 78 21.71 -14.85 16.23
N GLY A 79 20.79 -15.73 15.82
CA GLY A 79 20.98 -16.63 14.69
C GLY A 79 21.17 -15.92 13.35
N SER A 80 20.65 -14.71 13.21
CA SER A 80 20.85 -13.82 12.04
C SER A 80 22.09 -12.92 12.14
N GLY A 81 22.91 -13.08 13.19
CA GLY A 81 24.16 -12.34 13.38
C GLY A 81 24.00 -10.95 14.02
N ASN A 82 22.80 -10.62 14.51
CA ASN A 82 22.56 -9.35 15.20
C ASN A 82 22.85 -9.48 16.70
N ILE A 83 23.23 -8.36 17.32
CA ILE A 83 23.53 -8.28 18.76
C ILE A 83 22.21 -8.11 19.51
N ILE A 84 21.90 -9.04 20.41
CA ILE A 84 20.61 -9.05 21.14
C ILE A 84 20.42 -7.76 21.94
N SER A 85 21.47 -7.26 22.64
CA SER A 85 21.39 -6.04 23.46
C SER A 85 21.01 -4.78 22.71
N ASP A 86 21.25 -4.72 21.39
CA ASP A 86 20.90 -3.57 20.55
C ASP A 86 19.40 -3.51 20.24
N HIS A 87 18.72 -4.63 20.45
CA HIS A 87 17.31 -4.80 20.08
C HIS A 87 16.40 -5.15 21.26
N PHE A 88 16.95 -5.72 22.32
CA PHE A 88 16.23 -6.18 23.51
C PHE A 88 16.98 -5.70 24.76
N ALA A 89 16.56 -4.59 25.33
CA ALA A 89 17.17 -4.03 26.53
C ALA A 89 16.27 -4.26 27.75
N ASP A 90 16.79 -4.96 28.77
CA ASP A 90 16.07 -5.17 30.01
C ASP A 90 15.92 -3.86 30.78
N VAL A 91 14.71 -3.56 31.25
CA VAL A 91 14.38 -2.37 32.01
C VAL A 91 13.48 -2.70 33.19
N GLY A 92 13.69 -2.03 34.32
CA GLY A 92 12.79 -2.10 35.47
C GLY A 92 11.80 -0.95 35.44
N LYS A 93 10.50 -1.24 35.60
CA LYS A 93 9.44 -0.24 35.74
C LYS A 93 8.86 -0.27 37.15
N MET A 94 8.99 0.82 37.90
CA MET A 94 8.36 0.95 39.22
C MET A 94 6.85 1.07 39.04
N VAL A 95 6.10 0.20 39.67
CA VAL A 95 4.63 0.22 39.66
C VAL A 95 4.10 0.26 41.11
N ILE A 96 3.07 1.07 41.35
CA ILE A 96 2.40 1.18 42.65
C ILE A 96 1.42 0.00 42.75
N ILE A 97 1.54 -0.83 43.77
CA ILE A 97 0.61 -1.91 44.08
C ILE A 97 -0.47 -1.43 45.07
N GLY A 98 -1.59 -2.20 45.20
CA GLY A 98 -2.80 -1.80 45.91
C GLY A 98 -2.66 -1.43 47.40
N SER A 99 -1.47 -1.61 48.01
CA SER A 99 -1.11 -1.16 49.36
C SER A 99 -0.39 0.21 49.36
N GLY A 100 -0.18 0.87 48.19
CA GLY A 100 0.64 2.07 48.06
C GLY A 100 2.15 1.79 48.06
N ALA A 101 2.58 0.53 48.14
CA ALA A 101 3.97 0.15 48.04
C ALA A 101 4.40 0.10 46.54
N GLU A 102 5.65 0.49 46.29
CA GLU A 102 6.25 0.38 44.96
C GLU A 102 6.88 -1.00 44.76
N ARG A 103 6.66 -1.56 43.60
CA ARG A 103 7.30 -2.81 43.18
C ARG A 103 7.95 -2.61 41.82
N GLU A 104 9.19 -3.03 41.70
CA GLU A 104 9.86 -3.12 40.41
C GLU A 104 9.24 -4.25 39.59
N LEU A 105 8.80 -3.93 38.40
CA LEU A 105 8.26 -4.87 37.44
C LEU A 105 9.26 -4.99 36.28
N GLU A 106 9.77 -6.18 36.07
CA GLU A 106 10.64 -6.48 34.94
C GLU A 106 9.88 -6.20 33.62
N ASP A 107 10.50 -5.42 32.77
CA ASP A 107 10.02 -5.13 31.41
C ASP A 107 11.23 -5.09 30.47
N MET A 108 10.99 -4.85 29.19
CA MET A 108 12.03 -4.83 28.17
C MET A 108 11.70 -3.73 27.15
N GLN A 109 12.70 -2.93 26.80
CA GLN A 109 12.64 -2.05 25.65
C GLN A 109 13.03 -2.82 24.39
N LEU A 110 12.22 -2.67 23.36
CA LEU A 110 12.32 -3.39 22.11
C LEU A 110 12.53 -2.39 20.97
N SER A 111 13.49 -2.66 20.09
CA SER A 111 13.57 -1.95 18.81
C SER A 111 12.45 -2.38 17.87
N ARG A 112 12.19 -1.64 16.80
CA ARG A 112 11.28 -2.01 15.73
C ARG A 112 11.62 -3.41 15.16
N TYR A 113 12.89 -3.71 14.95
CA TYR A 113 13.35 -5.01 14.49
C TYR A 113 12.99 -6.15 15.46
N ALA A 114 13.19 -5.94 16.77
CA ALA A 114 12.77 -6.91 17.78
C ALA A 114 11.27 -7.18 17.73
N CYS A 115 10.45 -6.14 17.60
CA CYS A 115 9.00 -6.28 17.45
C CYS A 115 8.62 -7.12 16.23
N TYR A 116 9.31 -6.95 15.11
CA TYR A 116 9.10 -7.76 13.91
C TYR A 116 9.42 -9.24 14.16
N LEU A 117 10.56 -9.53 14.80
CA LEU A 117 10.92 -10.90 15.15
C LEU A 117 9.92 -11.54 16.13
N ILE A 118 9.38 -10.76 17.08
CA ILE A 118 8.35 -11.22 18.01
C ILE A 118 7.07 -11.62 17.26
N VAL A 119 6.60 -10.81 16.32
CA VAL A 119 5.41 -11.12 15.51
C VAL A 119 5.66 -12.36 14.63
N GLN A 120 6.84 -12.47 14.01
CA GLN A 120 7.19 -13.62 13.17
C GLN A 120 7.25 -14.92 13.96
N ASN A 121 7.68 -14.89 15.21
CA ASN A 121 7.75 -16.06 16.10
C ASN A 121 6.51 -16.26 17.00
N GLY A 122 5.49 -15.41 16.82
CA GLY A 122 4.24 -15.46 17.56
C GLY A 122 3.31 -16.60 17.13
N ASP A 123 2.27 -16.84 17.95
CA ASP A 123 1.27 -17.86 17.67
C ASP A 123 0.31 -17.41 16.55
N SER A 124 0.47 -17.94 15.34
CA SER A 124 -0.33 -17.62 14.16
C SER A 124 -1.82 -17.95 14.27
N ARG A 125 -2.26 -18.69 15.31
CA ARG A 125 -3.67 -18.88 15.61
C ARG A 125 -4.34 -17.62 16.15
N LYS A 126 -3.56 -16.66 16.62
CA LYS A 126 -4.03 -15.32 16.97
C LYS A 126 -4.14 -14.47 15.72
N LYS A 127 -5.33 -13.87 15.50
CA LYS A 127 -5.62 -13.08 14.29
C LYS A 127 -4.64 -11.93 14.12
N VAL A 128 -4.32 -11.18 15.17
CA VAL A 128 -3.36 -10.06 15.15
C VAL A 128 -1.96 -10.53 14.71
N ILE A 129 -1.51 -11.70 15.14
CA ILE A 129 -0.22 -12.27 14.72
C ILE A 129 -0.26 -12.69 13.25
N ALA A 130 -1.31 -13.43 12.84
CA ALA A 130 -1.45 -13.86 11.44
C ALA A 130 -1.50 -12.67 10.46
N LEU A 131 -2.18 -11.59 10.83
CA LEU A 131 -2.23 -10.35 10.03
C LEU A 131 -0.86 -9.67 9.95
N GLY A 132 -0.14 -9.58 11.07
CA GLY A 132 1.21 -9.03 11.12
C GLY A 132 2.20 -9.84 10.26
N GLN A 133 2.16 -11.17 10.33
CA GLN A 133 2.99 -12.05 9.50
C GLN A 133 2.68 -11.86 8.00
N SER A 134 1.41 -11.78 7.63
CA SER A 134 0.98 -11.53 6.26
C SER A 134 1.44 -10.16 5.77
N TYR A 135 1.32 -9.12 6.60
CA TYR A 135 1.80 -7.77 6.30
C TYR A 135 3.30 -7.76 5.99
N PHE A 136 4.13 -8.40 6.83
CA PHE A 136 5.58 -8.46 6.58
C PHE A 136 5.92 -9.22 5.31
N ALA A 137 5.27 -10.34 5.02
CA ALA A 137 5.52 -11.09 3.79
C ALA A 137 5.23 -10.22 2.54
N VAL A 138 4.12 -9.48 2.55
CA VAL A 138 3.75 -8.57 1.46
C VAL A 138 4.72 -7.41 1.34
N LYS A 139 5.07 -6.74 2.46
CA LYS A 139 5.99 -5.59 2.46
C LYS A 139 7.41 -5.98 2.06
N THR A 140 7.92 -7.13 2.52
CA THR A 140 9.23 -7.65 2.07
C THR A 140 9.23 -7.86 0.56
N ARG A 141 8.18 -8.49 0.03
CA ARG A 141 8.09 -8.70 -1.42
C ARG A 141 8.00 -7.40 -2.22
N GLN A 142 7.27 -6.40 -1.71
CA GLN A 142 7.23 -5.07 -2.32
C GLN A 142 8.62 -4.42 -2.33
N GLN A 143 9.35 -4.49 -1.21
CA GLN A 143 10.70 -3.94 -1.09
C GLN A 143 11.68 -4.62 -2.05
N GLU A 144 11.66 -5.96 -2.14
CA GLU A 144 12.47 -6.72 -3.11
C GLU A 144 12.20 -6.29 -4.56
N LEU A 145 10.93 -6.02 -4.91
CA LEU A 145 10.57 -5.55 -6.24
C LEU A 145 11.11 -4.14 -6.51
N ILE A 146 11.12 -3.26 -5.52
CA ILE A 146 11.66 -1.90 -5.64
C ILE A 146 13.19 -1.95 -5.80
N GLU A 147 13.88 -2.72 -4.95
CA GLU A 147 15.35 -2.83 -4.96
C GLU A 147 15.89 -3.47 -6.25
N ASN A 148 15.14 -4.38 -6.84
CA ASN A 148 15.53 -5.07 -8.06
C ASN A 148 14.80 -4.55 -9.30
N PHE A 149 14.16 -3.37 -9.24
CA PHE A 149 13.30 -2.87 -10.33
C PHE A 149 14.01 -2.83 -11.68
N ASP A 150 15.27 -2.41 -11.72
CA ASP A 150 16.04 -2.32 -12.98
C ASP A 150 16.30 -3.69 -13.63
N GLN A 151 16.36 -4.75 -12.82
CA GLN A 151 16.54 -6.12 -13.27
C GLN A 151 15.24 -6.82 -13.67
N LEU A 152 14.09 -6.22 -13.36
CA LEU A 152 12.80 -6.79 -13.73
C LEU A 152 12.59 -6.74 -15.26
N ASN A 153 11.96 -7.76 -15.79
CA ASN A 153 11.45 -7.72 -17.16
C ASN A 153 10.26 -6.76 -17.28
N GLU A 154 9.89 -6.42 -18.51
CA GLU A 154 8.79 -5.48 -18.82
C GLU A 154 7.48 -5.83 -18.08
N ASP A 155 7.07 -7.09 -18.11
CA ASP A 155 5.82 -7.55 -17.47
C ASP A 155 5.85 -7.38 -15.94
N ALA A 156 6.99 -7.67 -15.30
CA ALA A 156 7.16 -7.49 -13.85
C ALA A 156 7.20 -5.99 -13.47
N LYS A 157 7.85 -5.14 -14.27
CA LYS A 157 7.83 -3.67 -14.09
C LYS A 157 6.42 -3.12 -14.20
N ARG A 158 5.64 -3.57 -15.18
CA ARG A 158 4.23 -3.18 -15.35
C ARG A 158 3.37 -3.54 -14.14
N LEU A 159 3.54 -4.76 -13.60
CA LEU A 159 2.81 -5.19 -12.39
C LEU A 159 3.18 -4.35 -11.17
N ALA A 160 4.47 -4.05 -10.96
CA ALA A 160 4.93 -3.24 -9.84
C ALA A 160 4.34 -1.82 -9.91
N ILE A 161 4.47 -1.13 -11.04
CA ILE A 161 3.93 0.23 -11.22
C ILE A 161 2.40 0.24 -11.13
N ARG A 162 1.73 -0.78 -11.68
CA ARG A 162 0.27 -0.85 -11.62
C ARG A 162 -0.25 -0.99 -10.18
N HIS A 163 0.47 -1.70 -9.34
CA HIS A 163 0.15 -1.81 -7.92
C HIS A 163 0.28 -0.44 -7.21
N GLU A 164 1.39 0.26 -7.40
CA GLU A 164 1.58 1.61 -6.85
C GLU A 164 0.51 2.61 -7.34
N MET A 165 0.12 2.52 -8.61
CA MET A 165 -0.95 3.36 -9.17
C MET A 165 -2.29 3.21 -8.46
N ILE A 166 -2.61 2.04 -7.90
CA ILE A 166 -3.88 1.83 -7.17
C ILE A 166 -3.91 2.74 -5.94
N GLU A 167 -2.86 2.76 -5.15
CA GLU A 167 -2.76 3.56 -3.93
C GLU A 167 -2.72 5.06 -4.25
N HIS A 168 -1.89 5.46 -5.21
CA HIS A 168 -1.82 6.87 -5.61
C HIS A 168 -3.11 7.39 -6.25
N ASN A 169 -3.84 6.55 -6.96
CA ASN A 169 -5.17 6.94 -7.47
C ASN A 169 -6.19 7.11 -6.34
N LYS A 170 -6.13 6.32 -5.26
CA LYS A 170 -6.97 6.53 -4.06
C LYS A 170 -6.67 7.89 -3.43
N MET A 171 -5.39 8.26 -3.27
CA MET A 171 -4.97 9.56 -2.73
C MET A 171 -5.39 10.71 -3.64
N LEU A 172 -5.23 10.57 -4.95
CA LEU A 172 -5.67 11.57 -5.93
C LEU A 172 -7.20 11.76 -5.89
N VAL A 173 -7.97 10.67 -5.77
CA VAL A 173 -9.44 10.72 -5.62
C VAL A 173 -9.82 11.45 -4.33
N ALA A 174 -9.15 11.19 -3.21
CA ALA A 174 -9.40 11.90 -1.97
C ALA A 174 -9.12 13.42 -2.10
N ALA A 175 -7.97 13.80 -2.67
CA ALA A 175 -7.63 15.21 -2.90
C ALA A 175 -8.60 15.90 -3.88
N ALA A 176 -9.06 15.20 -4.91
CA ALA A 176 -10.06 15.71 -5.84
C ALA A 176 -11.43 15.89 -5.15
N LYS A 177 -11.82 14.99 -4.23
CA LYS A 177 -13.02 15.13 -3.41
C LYS A 177 -12.96 16.36 -2.53
N ASP A 178 -11.83 16.59 -1.85
CA ASP A 178 -11.61 17.78 -1.02
C ASP A 178 -11.69 19.07 -1.86
N ALA A 179 -11.35 18.99 -3.15
CA ALA A 179 -11.49 20.09 -4.11
C ALA A 179 -12.90 20.25 -4.73
N GLY A 180 -13.89 19.43 -4.31
CA GLY A 180 -15.29 19.51 -4.76
C GLY A 180 -15.65 18.64 -5.96
N VAL A 181 -14.85 17.61 -6.27
CA VAL A 181 -15.17 16.55 -7.26
C VAL A 181 -15.93 15.45 -6.53
N GLU A 182 -17.27 15.41 -6.65
CA GLU A 182 -18.10 14.59 -5.74
C GLU A 182 -18.74 13.38 -6.43
N THR A 183 -19.22 13.55 -7.66
CA THR A 183 -19.97 12.50 -8.35
C THR A 183 -19.07 11.61 -9.22
N SER A 184 -19.49 10.37 -9.49
CA SER A 184 -18.78 9.47 -10.43
C SER A 184 -18.57 10.12 -11.80
N LYS A 185 -19.52 10.95 -12.25
CA LYS A 185 -19.39 11.72 -13.51
C LYS A 185 -18.32 12.80 -13.40
N ASP A 186 -18.26 13.51 -12.27
CA ASP A 186 -17.21 14.54 -12.05
C ASP A 186 -15.83 13.87 -12.02
N TYR A 187 -15.70 12.70 -11.37
CA TYR A 187 -14.44 11.94 -11.39
C TYR A 187 -14.03 11.48 -12.79
N ALA A 188 -14.98 11.01 -13.59
CA ALA A 188 -14.70 10.63 -14.98
C ALA A 188 -14.19 11.83 -15.79
N VAL A 189 -14.79 13.00 -15.60
CA VAL A 189 -14.33 14.26 -16.23
C VAL A 189 -12.95 14.64 -15.71
N PHE A 190 -12.74 14.63 -14.40
CA PHE A 190 -11.46 14.94 -13.77
C PHE A 190 -10.32 14.05 -14.30
N GLN A 191 -10.52 12.74 -14.34
CA GLN A 191 -9.54 11.80 -14.91
C GLN A 191 -9.29 12.07 -16.40
N ASN A 192 -10.34 12.38 -17.14
CA ASN A 192 -10.23 12.67 -18.57
C ASN A 192 -9.41 13.94 -18.86
N TYR A 193 -9.47 14.95 -17.99
CA TYR A 193 -8.61 16.14 -18.09
C TYR A 193 -7.13 15.79 -17.92
N GLY A 194 -6.81 14.96 -16.95
CA GLY A 194 -5.44 14.48 -16.75
C GLY A 194 -4.90 13.69 -17.95
N TYR A 195 -5.73 12.82 -18.54
CA TYR A 195 -5.37 12.14 -19.80
C TYR A 195 -5.16 13.14 -20.94
N LYS A 196 -6.07 14.08 -21.17
CA LYS A 196 -5.92 15.08 -22.22
C LYS A 196 -4.64 15.90 -22.09
N GLY A 197 -4.23 16.23 -20.87
CA GLY A 197 -2.95 16.89 -20.63
C GLY A 197 -1.76 16.04 -21.08
N LEU A 198 -1.70 14.78 -20.59
CA LEU A 198 -0.57 13.89 -20.85
C LEU A 198 -0.51 13.38 -22.30
N TYR A 199 -1.65 13.11 -22.91
CA TYR A 199 -1.75 12.50 -24.25
C TYR A 199 -2.07 13.52 -25.38
N GLY A 200 -1.65 14.78 -25.22
CA GLY A 200 -1.76 15.77 -26.27
C GLY A 200 -3.19 16.05 -26.74
N GLY A 201 -4.15 16.05 -25.81
CA GLY A 201 -5.57 16.29 -26.09
C GLY A 201 -6.44 15.04 -26.17
N LEU A 202 -5.83 13.83 -26.23
CA LEU A 202 -6.58 12.58 -26.28
C LEU A 202 -7.15 12.26 -24.89
N GLY A 203 -8.45 12.04 -24.79
CA GLY A 203 -9.11 11.56 -23.59
C GLY A 203 -9.13 10.03 -23.51
N ALA A 204 -9.72 9.51 -22.45
CA ALA A 204 -9.77 8.07 -22.19
C ALA A 204 -10.37 7.27 -23.36
N LYS A 205 -11.40 7.79 -24.03
CA LYS A 205 -12.05 7.14 -25.17
C LYS A 205 -11.12 7.05 -26.38
N GLU A 206 -10.47 8.15 -26.73
CA GLU A 206 -9.56 8.23 -27.86
C GLU A 206 -8.31 7.37 -27.63
N ILE A 207 -7.79 7.31 -26.40
CA ILE A 207 -6.69 6.42 -26.02
C ILE A 207 -7.12 4.96 -26.16
N HIS A 208 -8.32 4.59 -25.71
CA HIS A 208 -8.87 3.26 -25.81
C HIS A 208 -9.01 2.81 -27.28
N GLU A 209 -9.52 3.68 -28.14
CA GLU A 209 -9.66 3.44 -29.58
C GLU A 209 -8.29 3.31 -30.26
N ARG A 210 -7.32 4.20 -29.95
CA ARG A 210 -5.97 4.14 -30.51
C ARG A 210 -5.23 2.87 -30.17
N LYS A 211 -5.43 2.33 -28.96
CA LYS A 211 -4.86 1.03 -28.53
C LYS A 211 -5.62 -0.18 -29.08
N GLY A 212 -6.70 0.00 -29.83
CA GLY A 212 -7.48 -1.08 -30.41
C GLY A 212 -8.17 -1.99 -29.38
N LEU A 213 -8.51 -1.44 -28.21
CA LEU A 213 -9.02 -2.22 -27.10
C LEU A 213 -10.50 -2.58 -27.26
N LYS A 214 -10.90 -3.77 -26.76
CA LYS A 214 -12.30 -4.17 -26.67
C LYS A 214 -13.01 -3.37 -25.59
N LYS A 215 -14.32 -3.14 -25.73
CA LYS A 215 -15.14 -2.30 -24.83
C LYS A 215 -15.00 -2.63 -23.34
N SER A 216 -14.74 -3.89 -22.99
CA SER A 216 -14.55 -4.37 -21.60
C SER A 216 -13.13 -4.17 -21.06
N GLN A 217 -12.17 -3.82 -21.90
CA GLN A 217 -10.77 -3.70 -21.52
C GLN A 217 -10.47 -2.30 -20.97
N LYS A 218 -9.66 -2.24 -19.91
CA LYS A 218 -9.27 -0.98 -19.27
C LYS A 218 -7.95 -0.49 -19.86
N ILE A 219 -7.86 0.79 -20.17
CA ILE A 219 -6.66 1.39 -20.79
C ILE A 219 -5.39 1.15 -19.96
N LEU A 220 -5.45 1.32 -18.64
CA LEU A 220 -4.29 1.14 -17.74
C LEU A 220 -3.76 -0.30 -17.73
N ASP A 221 -4.60 -1.29 -17.99
CA ASP A 221 -4.18 -2.69 -18.02
C ASP A 221 -3.42 -3.06 -19.32
N HIS A 222 -3.46 -2.18 -20.32
CA HIS A 222 -2.83 -2.31 -21.63
C HIS A 222 -1.78 -1.22 -21.93
N MET A 223 -1.15 -0.69 -20.87
CA MET A 223 -0.02 0.24 -20.95
C MET A 223 1.29 -0.48 -20.66
N GLY A 224 2.37 -0.08 -21.34
CA GLY A 224 3.73 -0.47 -21.03
C GLY A 224 4.22 0.19 -19.73
N TYR A 225 5.39 -0.23 -19.22
CA TYR A 225 5.87 0.30 -17.95
C TYR A 225 6.17 1.80 -18.01
N GLU A 226 6.75 2.30 -19.12
CA GLU A 226 7.03 3.73 -19.31
C GLU A 226 5.76 4.57 -19.30
N GLU A 227 4.72 4.10 -20.00
CA GLU A 227 3.42 4.75 -20.05
C GLU A 227 2.73 4.75 -18.69
N LEU A 228 2.80 3.65 -17.95
CA LEU A 228 2.30 3.56 -16.58
C LEU A 228 3.07 4.48 -15.64
N ALA A 229 4.41 4.58 -15.78
CA ALA A 229 5.25 5.46 -14.97
C ALA A 229 4.89 6.94 -15.20
N ALA A 230 4.68 7.36 -16.45
CA ALA A 230 4.23 8.71 -16.79
C ALA A 230 2.86 9.02 -16.17
N ASN A 231 1.92 8.05 -16.20
CA ASN A 231 0.60 8.19 -15.58
C ASN A 231 0.67 8.21 -14.04
N LEU A 232 1.56 7.43 -13.43
CA LEU A 232 1.80 7.45 -11.99
C LEU A 232 2.34 8.81 -11.56
N PHE A 233 3.36 9.32 -12.26
CA PHE A 233 3.95 10.62 -11.97
C PHE A 233 2.92 11.76 -12.13
N ARG A 234 2.10 11.74 -13.19
CA ARG A 234 0.98 12.66 -13.35
C ARG A 234 0.02 12.62 -12.16
N ALA A 235 -0.36 11.42 -11.71
CA ALA A 235 -1.32 11.24 -10.61
C ALA A 235 -0.77 11.79 -9.29
N THR A 236 0.50 11.46 -8.96
CA THR A 236 1.16 11.92 -7.73
C THR A 236 1.36 13.43 -7.72
N GLN A 237 1.79 14.03 -8.84
CA GLN A 237 1.98 15.47 -8.93
C GLN A 237 0.65 16.25 -8.93
N ALA A 238 -0.42 15.70 -9.52
CA ALA A 238 -1.74 16.30 -9.46
C ALA A 238 -2.31 16.29 -8.03
N GLU A 239 -2.19 15.17 -7.31
CA GLU A 239 -2.57 15.07 -5.91
C GLU A 239 -1.80 16.09 -5.05
N ALA A 240 -0.47 16.11 -5.16
CA ALA A 240 0.38 17.04 -4.42
C ALA A 240 0.03 18.51 -4.72
N LYS A 241 -0.26 18.86 -5.99
CA LYS A 241 -0.67 20.21 -6.39
C LYS A 241 -2.01 20.60 -5.80
N LEU A 242 -3.02 19.72 -5.88
CA LEU A 242 -4.36 19.98 -5.31
C LEU A 242 -4.28 20.30 -3.82
N ARG A 243 -3.48 19.56 -3.05
CA ARG A 243 -3.30 19.77 -1.60
C ARG A 243 -2.46 21.01 -1.30
N ARG A 244 -1.30 21.14 -1.92
CA ARG A 244 -0.35 22.24 -1.64
C ARG A 244 -0.95 23.61 -1.93
N GLU A 245 -1.72 23.71 -3.01
CA GLU A 245 -2.32 24.97 -3.45
C GLU A 245 -3.76 25.14 -2.93
N ASN A 246 -4.26 24.19 -2.13
CA ASN A 246 -5.63 24.16 -1.59
C ASN A 246 -6.68 24.48 -2.66
N ILE A 247 -6.57 23.80 -3.80
CA ILE A 247 -7.42 24.08 -4.98
C ILE A 247 -8.86 23.74 -4.65
N GLN A 248 -9.77 24.70 -4.88
CA GLN A 248 -11.18 24.54 -4.62
C GLN A 248 -12.01 24.70 -5.90
N GLY A 249 -13.05 23.89 -6.01
CA GLY A 249 -13.97 23.84 -7.14
C GLY A 249 -13.53 22.90 -8.24
N LYS A 250 -14.47 22.06 -8.70
CA LYS A 250 -14.21 20.99 -9.68
C LYS A 250 -13.62 21.49 -11.01
N ALA A 251 -13.96 22.71 -11.45
CA ALA A 251 -13.39 23.28 -12.67
C ALA A 251 -11.89 23.56 -12.50
N ASN A 252 -11.49 24.11 -11.35
CA ASN A 252 -10.09 24.39 -11.04
C ASN A 252 -9.30 23.08 -10.83
N ALA A 253 -9.90 22.08 -10.16
CA ALA A 253 -9.29 20.78 -9.99
C ALA A 253 -9.05 20.08 -11.35
N ASN A 254 -10.02 20.12 -12.24
CA ASN A 254 -9.89 19.59 -13.61
C ASN A 254 -8.75 20.28 -14.36
N GLN A 255 -8.70 21.62 -14.32
CA GLN A 255 -7.65 22.38 -14.99
C GLN A 255 -6.27 22.07 -14.39
N ALA A 256 -6.13 22.01 -13.07
CA ALA A 256 -4.89 21.65 -12.42
C ALA A 256 -4.40 20.24 -12.84
N HIS A 257 -5.30 19.28 -12.97
CA HIS A 257 -4.96 17.93 -13.43
C HIS A 257 -4.52 17.90 -14.90
N TYR A 258 -5.16 18.72 -15.75
CA TYR A 258 -4.74 18.91 -17.14
C TYR A 258 -3.35 19.54 -17.22
N ASP A 259 -3.10 20.62 -16.47
CA ASP A 259 -1.84 21.35 -16.49
C ASP A 259 -0.67 20.46 -16.04
N VAL A 260 -0.87 19.68 -14.97
CA VAL A 260 0.13 18.69 -14.53
C VAL A 260 0.39 17.65 -15.62
N GLY A 261 -0.65 17.12 -16.25
CA GLY A 261 -0.49 16.18 -17.37
C GLY A 261 0.32 16.78 -18.52
N LYS A 262 0.04 18.04 -18.86
CA LYS A 262 0.74 18.78 -19.90
C LYS A 262 2.22 19.01 -19.56
N GLU A 263 2.53 19.35 -18.32
CA GLU A 263 3.93 19.52 -17.88
C GLU A 263 4.72 18.21 -17.91
N VAL A 264 4.09 17.09 -17.52
CA VAL A 264 4.72 15.76 -17.66
C VAL A 264 5.01 15.48 -19.15
N ARG A 265 4.06 15.73 -20.02
CA ARG A 265 4.24 15.61 -21.49
C ARG A 265 5.39 16.47 -22.02
N ASN A 266 5.39 17.76 -21.69
CA ASN A 266 6.43 18.70 -22.10
C ASN A 266 7.82 18.24 -21.62
N THR A 267 7.88 17.61 -20.45
CA THR A 267 9.14 17.07 -19.91
C THR A 267 9.62 15.86 -20.71
N ILE A 268 8.73 14.93 -21.06
CA ILE A 268 9.06 13.78 -21.92
C ILE A 268 9.58 14.28 -23.29
N GLU A 269 8.89 15.22 -23.91
CA GLU A 269 9.29 15.81 -25.19
C GLU A 269 10.68 16.45 -25.12
N ARG A 270 10.93 17.28 -24.10
CA ARG A 270 12.21 17.97 -23.89
C ARG A 270 13.38 17.01 -23.67
N LEU A 271 13.11 15.85 -23.08
CA LEU A 271 14.09 14.78 -22.88
C LEU A 271 14.28 13.91 -24.12
N GLY A 272 13.52 14.14 -25.21
CA GLY A 272 13.58 13.33 -26.42
C GLY A 272 12.93 11.95 -26.28
N GLY A 273 12.06 11.78 -25.28
CA GLY A 273 11.33 10.53 -25.04
C GLY A 273 10.19 10.31 -26.03
N THR A 274 9.73 9.06 -26.15
CA THR A 274 8.55 8.69 -26.94
C THR A 274 7.28 9.20 -26.25
N MET A 275 6.37 9.80 -27.00
CA MET A 275 5.10 10.27 -26.45
C MET A 275 4.23 9.10 -25.98
N PRO A 276 3.47 9.28 -24.89
CA PRO A 276 2.67 8.20 -24.30
C PRO A 276 1.73 7.50 -25.28
N GLU A 277 1.13 8.25 -26.21
CA GLU A 277 0.24 7.72 -27.25
C GLU A 277 0.93 6.93 -28.36
N ASP A 278 2.25 7.05 -28.47
CA ASP A 278 3.07 6.38 -29.49
C ASP A 278 3.83 5.16 -28.92
N LEU A 279 3.74 4.95 -27.61
CA LEU A 279 4.31 3.78 -26.97
C LEU A 279 3.54 2.49 -27.36
N PRO A 280 4.24 1.35 -27.51
CA PRO A 280 3.61 0.11 -27.93
C PRO A 280 2.58 -0.40 -26.91
N THR A 281 1.49 -0.98 -27.42
CA THR A 281 0.52 -1.68 -26.56
C THR A 281 1.01 -3.09 -26.27
N PRO A 282 1.21 -3.49 -25.01
CA PRO A 282 1.64 -4.83 -24.65
C PRO A 282 0.64 -5.91 -25.05
N GLU A 283 1.14 -7.08 -25.45
CA GLU A 283 0.30 -8.23 -25.85
C GLU A 283 -0.56 -8.76 -24.71
N LYS A 284 0.03 -8.85 -23.49
CA LYS A 284 -0.68 -9.31 -22.30
C LYS A 284 -1.20 -8.15 -21.46
N SER A 285 -2.45 -8.25 -21.03
CA SER A 285 -2.99 -7.30 -20.05
C SER A 285 -2.43 -7.57 -18.65
N ILE A 286 -2.46 -6.56 -17.76
CA ILE A 286 -2.13 -6.72 -16.34
C ILE A 286 -2.95 -7.85 -15.70
N GLN A 287 -4.24 -7.93 -15.99
CA GLN A 287 -5.10 -8.98 -15.47
C GLN A 287 -4.63 -10.40 -15.87
N GLN A 288 -4.14 -10.57 -17.10
CA GLN A 288 -3.56 -11.85 -17.56
C GLN A 288 -2.25 -12.18 -16.84
N LEU A 289 -1.42 -11.17 -16.59
CA LEU A 289 -0.18 -11.33 -15.83
C LEU A 289 -0.44 -11.75 -14.38
N GLU A 290 -1.38 -11.09 -13.70
CA GLU A 290 -1.80 -11.44 -12.34
C GLU A 290 -2.36 -12.87 -12.25
N GLN A 291 -3.18 -13.28 -13.24
CA GLN A 291 -3.68 -14.65 -13.32
C GLN A 291 -2.57 -15.69 -13.53
N ALA A 292 -1.56 -15.37 -14.35
CA ALA A 292 -0.42 -16.23 -14.55
C ALA A 292 0.42 -16.39 -13.29
N GLN A 293 0.67 -15.31 -12.55
CA GLN A 293 1.35 -15.36 -11.24
C GLN A 293 0.60 -16.25 -10.24
N ARG A 294 -0.71 -16.08 -10.12
CA ARG A 294 -1.56 -16.91 -9.21
C ARG A 294 -1.55 -18.40 -9.57
N LYS A 295 -1.39 -18.73 -10.84
CA LYS A 295 -1.28 -20.14 -11.30
C LYS A 295 0.11 -20.71 -11.05
N GLY A 296 1.16 -19.91 -11.12
CA GLY A 296 2.53 -20.34 -10.84
C GLY A 296 2.84 -20.54 -9.35
N LEU A 297 1.95 -20.04 -8.46
CA LEU A 297 2.02 -20.22 -7.00
C LEU A 297 1.24 -21.45 -6.50
N LYS A 298 0.60 -22.22 -7.37
CA LYS A 298 -0.06 -23.50 -7.10
C LYS A 298 0.81 -24.66 -7.55
#